data_2583ce20d7141a951a1fe8f427f6bd2b
#
_entry.id   2583ce20d7141a951a1fe8f427f6bd2b
#
_cell.length_a   1.000
_cell.length_b   1.000
_cell.length_c   1.000
_cell.angle_alpha   90.00
_cell.angle_beta   90.00
_cell.angle_gamma   90.00
#
_symmetry.space_group_name_H-M   'P 1'
#
loop_
_entity.id
_entity.type
_entity.pdbx_description
1 polymer ?
#
loop_
_entity_poly.entity_id
_entity_poly.type
_entity_poly.pdbx_seq_one_letter_code
_entity_poly.pdbx_strand_id
1 'polypeptide(L)'
;MLISIEGNIATGKSTHFEYIKTLQLDKVYFVDEPVEEWRNIKDKNNMNALECFYNDKKNSFCFQVLAYITRLKKLIDIIKQYPNDIIMSERCIESDKYVFAKMLYESGDISSIEWETYNYWYNCFSEISKVDLIIYISTDPVECLKRVKSRNRNEETSIPLEYLEQCHNKHEEWLNSSSIPVIKIDGQQSIENIRLEINKIMQRLVEPNSLVASRTKPISTAI
;
A
#
# COMPACT_ATOMS: atom_id res chain seq x y z
N MET A 1 12.52 6.66 8.35
CA MET A 1 11.31 7.26 7.74
C MET A 1 10.64 6.23 6.85
N LEU A 2 9.33 6.00 7.00
CA LEU A 2 8.57 5.07 6.16
C LEU A 2 7.71 5.84 5.14
N ILE A 3 7.89 5.55 3.85
CA ILE A 3 7.15 6.16 2.74
C ILE A 3 6.36 5.06 2.03
N SER A 4 5.05 5.24 1.87
CA SER A 4 4.21 4.31 1.12
C SER A 4 3.87 4.85 -0.27
N ILE A 5 3.96 4.00 -1.30
CA ILE A 5 3.41 4.29 -2.62
C ILE A 5 2.02 3.65 -2.71
N GLU A 6 1.02 4.49 -2.87
CA GLU A 6 -0.39 4.11 -2.86
C GLU A 6 -1.08 4.37 -4.20
N GLY A 7 -2.23 3.75 -4.37
CA GLY A 7 -3.10 3.91 -5.54
C GLY A 7 -3.90 2.65 -5.81
N ASN A 8 -4.88 2.74 -6.67
CA ASN A 8 -5.76 1.63 -7.05
C ASN A 8 -4.99 0.47 -7.72
N ILE A 9 -5.66 -0.62 -8.00
CA ILE A 9 -5.13 -1.72 -8.83
C ILE A 9 -4.84 -1.17 -10.23
N ALA A 10 -3.68 -1.52 -10.78
CA ALA A 10 -3.20 -1.12 -12.11
C ALA A 10 -2.97 0.39 -12.34
N THR A 11 -2.82 1.21 -11.30
CA THR A 11 -2.42 2.63 -11.46
C THR A 11 -0.97 2.82 -11.93
N GLY A 12 -0.17 1.76 -11.92
CA GLY A 12 1.26 1.83 -12.27
C GLY A 12 2.20 1.90 -11.06
N LYS A 13 1.70 1.70 -9.83
CA LYS A 13 2.54 1.70 -8.60
C LYS A 13 3.81 0.87 -8.76
N SER A 14 3.65 -0.43 -9.06
CA SER A 14 4.79 -1.36 -9.19
C SER A 14 5.79 -0.91 -10.27
N THR A 15 5.30 -0.38 -11.39
CA THR A 15 6.14 0.15 -12.46
C THR A 15 7.02 1.31 -11.99
N HIS A 16 6.44 2.23 -11.22
CA HIS A 16 7.17 3.39 -10.69
C HIS A 16 8.00 3.02 -9.47
N PHE A 17 7.56 2.07 -8.68
CA PHE A 17 8.33 1.51 -7.56
C PHE A 17 9.62 0.85 -8.06
N GLU A 18 9.53 0.01 -9.08
CA GLU A 18 10.70 -0.56 -9.74
C GLU A 18 11.61 0.50 -10.36
N TYR A 19 11.05 1.55 -10.96
CA TYR A 19 11.84 2.67 -11.47
C TYR A 19 12.65 3.35 -10.35
N ILE A 20 12.04 3.61 -9.17
CA ILE A 20 12.76 4.23 -8.04
C ILE A 20 13.93 3.35 -7.59
N LYS A 21 13.80 2.03 -7.59
CA LYS A 21 14.91 1.11 -7.28
C LYS A 21 16.09 1.30 -8.24
N THR A 22 15.82 1.60 -9.52
CA THR A 22 16.91 1.84 -10.50
C THR A 22 17.70 3.10 -10.23
N LEU A 23 17.20 4.04 -9.43
CA LEU A 23 17.91 5.27 -9.07
C LEU A 23 19.09 5.02 -8.10
N GLN A 24 19.15 3.84 -7.47
CA GLN A 24 20.23 3.43 -6.55
C GLN A 24 20.54 4.47 -5.47
N LEU A 25 19.50 5.03 -4.86
CA LEU A 25 19.60 6.09 -3.85
C LEU A 25 20.24 5.52 -2.57
N ASP A 26 21.21 6.26 -2.02
CA ASP A 26 21.86 5.86 -0.77
C ASP A 26 20.88 5.86 0.40
N LYS A 27 20.97 4.83 1.26
CA LYS A 27 20.12 4.67 2.46
C LYS A 27 18.62 4.64 2.19
N VAL A 28 18.22 4.16 1.01
CA VAL A 28 16.82 3.92 0.64
C VAL A 28 16.62 2.42 0.44
N TYR A 29 15.72 1.83 1.22
CA TYR A 29 15.42 0.40 1.20
C TYR A 29 13.97 0.17 0.79
N PHE A 30 13.69 -0.98 0.19
CA PHE A 30 12.42 -1.24 -0.48
C PHE A 30 11.70 -2.46 0.09
N VAL A 31 10.38 -2.35 0.24
CA VAL A 31 9.47 -3.43 0.63
C VAL A 31 8.44 -3.61 -0.47
N ASP A 32 8.60 -4.67 -1.24
CA ASP A 32 7.66 -5.06 -2.29
C ASP A 32 6.37 -5.62 -1.71
N GLU A 33 5.27 -5.46 -2.46
CA GLU A 33 4.01 -6.12 -2.14
C GLU A 33 4.21 -7.64 -2.10
N PRO A 34 3.74 -8.35 -1.05
CA PRO A 34 4.05 -9.77 -0.84
C PRO A 34 3.21 -10.73 -1.71
N VAL A 35 3.08 -10.43 -3.00
CA VAL A 35 2.25 -11.21 -3.94
C VAL A 35 2.74 -12.65 -4.09
N GLU A 36 4.06 -12.86 -4.07
CA GLU A 36 4.63 -14.20 -4.19
C GLU A 36 4.31 -15.07 -2.98
N GLU A 37 4.28 -14.49 -1.77
CA GLU A 37 3.84 -15.21 -0.57
C GLU A 37 2.38 -15.64 -0.70
N TRP A 38 1.51 -14.78 -1.25
CA TRP A 38 0.10 -15.08 -1.46
C TRP A 38 -0.10 -16.18 -2.51
N ARG A 39 0.73 -16.22 -3.56
CA ARG A 39 0.73 -17.27 -4.58
C ARG A 39 1.26 -18.60 -4.08
N ASN A 40 2.17 -18.58 -3.10
CA ASN A 40 2.74 -19.80 -2.53
C ASN A 40 1.81 -20.48 -1.53
N ILE A 41 0.86 -19.75 -0.92
CA ILE A 41 -0.16 -20.32 -0.05
C ILE A 41 -1.31 -20.84 -0.92
N LYS A 42 -1.54 -22.15 -0.88
CA LYS A 42 -2.50 -22.85 -1.75
C LYS A 42 -3.47 -23.69 -0.95
N ASP A 43 -4.68 -23.79 -1.45
CA ASP A 43 -5.69 -24.70 -0.95
C ASP A 43 -5.46 -26.16 -1.41
N LYS A 44 -6.36 -27.07 -0.99
CA LYS A 44 -6.31 -28.49 -1.38
C LYS A 44 -6.49 -28.74 -2.89
N ASN A 45 -7.01 -27.78 -3.63
CA ASN A 45 -7.20 -27.84 -5.08
C ASN A 45 -6.05 -27.16 -5.84
N ASN A 46 -4.98 -26.77 -5.13
CA ASN A 46 -3.81 -26.06 -5.66
C ASN A 46 -4.12 -24.62 -6.16
N MET A 47 -5.27 -24.04 -5.78
CA MET A 47 -5.57 -22.63 -6.01
C MET A 47 -4.83 -21.77 -4.99
N ASN A 48 -4.17 -20.71 -5.43
CA ASN A 48 -3.45 -19.80 -4.53
C ASN A 48 -4.42 -18.87 -3.76
N ALA A 49 -3.93 -18.24 -2.69
CA ALA A 49 -4.76 -17.43 -1.81
C ALA A 49 -5.42 -16.24 -2.54
N LEU A 50 -4.76 -15.66 -3.54
CA LEU A 50 -5.29 -14.55 -4.33
C LEU A 50 -6.42 -15.02 -5.27
N GLU A 51 -6.24 -16.17 -5.94
CA GLU A 51 -7.28 -16.83 -6.73
C GLU A 51 -8.49 -17.20 -5.86
N CYS A 52 -8.27 -17.77 -4.69
CA CYS A 52 -9.33 -18.11 -3.75
C CYS A 52 -10.14 -16.87 -3.35
N PHE A 53 -9.47 -15.73 -3.10
CA PHE A 53 -10.12 -14.48 -2.75
C PHE A 53 -11.00 -13.92 -3.88
N TYR A 54 -10.49 -13.87 -5.12
CA TYR A 54 -11.27 -13.34 -6.24
C TYR A 54 -12.41 -14.26 -6.66
N ASN A 55 -12.26 -15.59 -6.49
CA ASN A 55 -13.27 -16.57 -6.89
C ASN A 55 -14.40 -16.74 -5.86
N ASP A 56 -14.14 -16.59 -4.57
CA ASP A 56 -15.15 -16.75 -3.53
C ASP A 56 -14.95 -15.76 -2.38
N LYS A 57 -15.91 -14.86 -2.21
CA LYS A 57 -15.90 -13.80 -1.19
C LYS A 57 -15.84 -14.30 0.26
N LYS A 58 -16.20 -15.57 0.50
CA LYS A 58 -15.97 -16.22 1.82
C LYS A 58 -14.52 -16.21 2.26
N ASN A 59 -13.58 -16.06 1.33
CA ASN A 59 -12.17 -15.95 1.61
C ASN A 59 -11.70 -14.52 1.91
N SER A 60 -12.61 -13.51 1.89
CA SER A 60 -12.27 -12.10 2.07
C SER A 60 -11.51 -11.83 3.36
N PHE A 61 -12.05 -12.25 4.49
CA PHE A 61 -11.37 -12.05 5.78
C PHE A 61 -10.02 -12.76 5.84
N CYS A 62 -9.97 -14.03 5.45
CA CYS A 62 -8.73 -14.81 5.44
C CYS A 62 -7.65 -14.14 4.58
N PHE A 63 -8.01 -13.68 3.37
CA PHE A 63 -7.09 -13.00 2.49
C PHE A 63 -6.64 -11.64 3.03
N GLN A 64 -7.54 -10.84 3.61
CA GLN A 64 -7.17 -9.54 4.19
C GLN A 64 -6.24 -9.69 5.40
N VAL A 65 -6.45 -10.70 6.24
CA VAL A 65 -5.52 -11.04 7.33
C VAL A 65 -4.16 -11.47 6.77
N LEU A 66 -4.14 -12.29 5.74
CA LEU A 66 -2.90 -12.74 5.08
C LEU A 66 -2.14 -11.55 4.48
N ALA A 67 -2.81 -10.67 3.73
CA ALA A 67 -2.21 -9.48 3.14
C ALA A 67 -1.58 -8.59 4.21
N TYR A 68 -2.33 -8.30 5.27
CA TYR A 68 -1.87 -7.52 6.41
C TYR A 68 -0.65 -8.13 7.11
N ILE A 69 -0.70 -9.42 7.50
CA ILE A 69 0.37 -10.07 8.26
C ILE A 69 1.67 -10.16 7.43
N THR A 70 1.58 -10.50 6.16
CA THR A 70 2.75 -10.67 5.30
C THR A 70 3.43 -9.32 5.04
N ARG A 71 2.66 -8.26 4.79
CA ARG A 71 3.18 -6.90 4.65
C ARG A 71 3.80 -6.40 5.95
N LEU A 72 3.08 -6.53 7.07
CA LEU A 72 3.56 -6.12 8.38
C LEU A 72 4.89 -6.80 8.74
N LYS A 73 5.00 -8.11 8.50
CA LYS A 73 6.23 -8.84 8.76
C LYS A 73 7.40 -8.25 7.99
N LYS A 74 7.26 -8.02 6.68
CA LYS A 74 8.31 -7.41 5.85
C LYS A 74 8.68 -6.01 6.35
N LEU A 75 7.69 -5.19 6.70
CA LEU A 75 7.92 -3.85 7.23
C LEU A 75 8.70 -3.90 8.55
N ILE A 76 8.30 -4.75 9.50
CA ILE A 76 9.00 -4.89 10.78
C ILE A 76 10.44 -5.34 10.58
N ASP A 77 10.69 -6.32 9.71
CA ASP A 77 12.03 -6.85 9.46
C ASP A 77 12.97 -5.76 8.90
N ILE A 78 12.50 -5.01 7.89
CA ILE A 78 13.31 -3.95 7.28
C ILE A 78 13.51 -2.75 8.21
N ILE A 79 12.49 -2.34 8.98
CA ILE A 79 12.58 -1.24 9.96
C ILE A 79 13.59 -1.57 11.05
N LYS A 80 13.62 -2.82 11.52
CA LYS A 80 14.61 -3.28 12.52
C LYS A 80 16.03 -3.28 11.96
N GLN A 81 16.18 -3.63 10.68
CA GLN A 81 17.49 -3.68 10.03
C GLN A 81 18.04 -2.27 9.72
N TYR A 82 17.17 -1.33 9.36
CA TYR A 82 17.53 0.01 8.91
C TYR A 82 16.71 1.11 9.62
N PRO A 83 16.84 1.24 10.97
CA PRO A 83 15.94 2.08 11.78
C PRO A 83 16.05 3.59 11.51
N ASN A 84 17.16 4.05 10.94
CA ASN A 84 17.45 5.48 10.70
C ASN A 84 17.37 5.87 9.21
N ASP A 85 17.10 4.93 8.34
CA ASP A 85 17.14 5.12 6.91
C ASP A 85 15.72 5.33 6.32
N ILE A 86 15.64 5.59 5.02
CA ILE A 86 14.38 5.70 4.30
C ILE A 86 13.94 4.30 3.88
N ILE A 87 12.72 3.94 4.25
CA ILE A 87 12.08 2.72 3.81
C ILE A 87 10.93 3.11 2.90
N MET A 88 10.91 2.56 1.71
CA MET A 88 9.81 2.72 0.76
C MET A 88 9.06 1.40 0.64
N SER A 89 7.73 1.44 0.77
CA SER A 89 6.88 0.27 0.59
C SER A 89 5.88 0.43 -0.55
N GLU A 90 5.64 -0.64 -1.27
CA GLU A 90 4.47 -0.73 -2.13
C GLU A 90 3.28 -1.11 -1.27
N ARG A 91 2.40 -0.12 -1.00
CA ARG A 91 1.32 -0.10 -0.03
C ARG A 91 1.78 -0.15 1.44
N CYS A 92 0.85 0.13 2.32
CA CYS A 92 1.03 0.10 3.77
C CYS A 92 -0.14 -0.65 4.45
N ILE A 93 -0.01 -0.91 5.73
CA ILE A 93 -1.09 -1.57 6.49
C ILE A 93 -2.33 -0.69 6.65
N GLU A 94 -2.19 0.62 6.54
CA GLU A 94 -3.30 1.57 6.52
C GLU A 94 -4.16 1.37 5.27
N SER A 95 -3.55 1.18 4.09
CA SER A 95 -4.32 0.90 2.87
C SER A 95 -5.00 -0.47 2.91
N ASP A 96 -4.36 -1.49 3.50
CA ASP A 96 -5.00 -2.79 3.71
C ASP A 96 -6.27 -2.62 4.56
N LYS A 97 -6.23 -1.79 5.62
CA LYS A 97 -7.37 -1.53 6.51
C LYS A 97 -8.42 -0.60 5.88
N TYR A 98 -8.00 0.62 5.53
CA TYR A 98 -8.94 1.71 5.20
C TYR A 98 -9.50 1.62 3.79
N VAL A 99 -8.83 0.89 2.90
CA VAL A 99 -9.31 0.66 1.54
C VAL A 99 -9.92 -0.73 1.43
N PHE A 100 -9.11 -1.78 1.52
CA PHE A 100 -9.53 -3.13 1.14
C PHE A 100 -10.41 -3.81 2.20
N ALA A 101 -9.96 -3.92 3.44
CA ALA A 101 -10.73 -4.59 4.48
C ALA A 101 -12.01 -3.82 4.82
N LYS A 102 -11.96 -2.47 4.88
CA LYS A 102 -13.13 -1.63 5.13
C LYS A 102 -14.18 -1.76 4.03
N MET A 103 -13.75 -1.75 2.76
CA MET A 103 -14.65 -1.93 1.61
C MET A 103 -15.37 -3.28 1.69
N LEU A 104 -14.66 -4.36 1.99
CA LEU A 104 -15.23 -5.71 2.11
C LEU A 104 -16.14 -5.85 3.33
N TYR A 105 -15.88 -5.14 4.42
CA TYR A 105 -16.78 -5.04 5.56
C TYR A 105 -18.08 -4.32 5.19
N GLU A 106 -17.98 -3.18 4.51
CA GLU A 106 -19.14 -2.39 4.11
C GLU A 106 -20.01 -3.09 3.05
N SER A 107 -19.41 -3.94 2.20
CA SER A 107 -20.14 -4.81 1.26
C SER A 107 -20.77 -6.06 1.91
N GLY A 108 -20.44 -6.35 3.17
CA GLY A 108 -20.89 -7.55 3.86
C GLY A 108 -20.07 -8.82 3.57
N ASP A 109 -18.98 -8.71 2.83
CA ASP A 109 -18.04 -9.80 2.52
C ASP A 109 -17.11 -10.11 3.72
N ILE A 110 -17.07 -9.23 4.71
CA ILE A 110 -16.44 -9.41 6.03
C ILE A 110 -17.52 -9.13 7.08
N SER A 111 -17.74 -10.06 7.99
CA SER A 111 -18.72 -9.92 9.07
C SER A 111 -18.24 -8.94 10.16
N SER A 112 -19.16 -8.48 11.02
CA SER A 112 -18.83 -7.55 12.10
C SER A 112 -17.77 -8.12 13.06
N ILE A 113 -17.84 -9.39 13.42
CA ILE A 113 -16.84 -10.00 14.33
C ILE A 113 -15.48 -10.14 13.67
N GLU A 114 -15.42 -10.44 12.37
CA GLU A 114 -14.17 -10.48 11.60
C GLU A 114 -13.56 -9.08 11.48
N TRP A 115 -14.38 -8.04 11.25
CA TRP A 115 -13.93 -6.65 11.22
C TRP A 115 -13.36 -6.20 12.57
N GLU A 116 -14.01 -6.52 13.69
CA GLU A 116 -13.48 -6.20 15.02
C GLU A 116 -12.18 -6.96 15.32
N THR A 117 -12.09 -8.23 14.89
CA THR A 117 -10.86 -9.02 14.98
C THR A 117 -9.73 -8.39 14.18
N TYR A 118 -10.00 -7.95 12.94
CA TYR A 118 -9.03 -7.25 12.09
C TYR A 118 -8.55 -5.95 12.75
N ASN A 119 -9.49 -5.14 13.27
CA ASN A 119 -9.17 -3.90 13.98
C ASN A 119 -8.32 -4.13 15.22
N TYR A 120 -8.57 -5.18 15.98
CA TYR A 120 -7.78 -5.53 17.15
C TYR A 120 -6.31 -5.75 16.76
N TRP A 121 -6.07 -6.59 15.74
CA TRP A 121 -4.72 -6.84 15.24
C TRP A 121 -4.05 -5.58 14.68
N TYR A 122 -4.77 -4.81 13.89
CA TYR A 122 -4.25 -3.54 13.36
C TYR A 122 -3.78 -2.62 14.49
N ASN A 123 -4.59 -2.44 15.52
CA ASN A 123 -4.26 -1.56 16.65
C ASN A 123 -3.05 -2.04 17.46
N CYS A 124 -2.79 -3.36 17.51
CA CYS A 124 -1.61 -3.90 18.17
C CYS A 124 -0.28 -3.50 17.51
N PHE A 125 -0.28 -3.24 16.21
CA PHE A 125 0.96 -3.11 15.44
C PHE A 125 1.07 -1.81 14.63
N SER A 126 0.03 -0.98 14.54
CA SER A 126 0.00 0.22 13.72
C SER A 126 1.12 1.22 14.04
N GLU A 127 1.49 1.34 15.31
CA GLU A 127 2.57 2.26 15.72
C GLU A 127 3.96 1.82 15.26
N ILE A 128 4.18 0.51 15.04
CA ILE A 128 5.49 -0.03 14.62
C ILE A 128 5.79 0.30 13.16
N SER A 129 4.74 0.34 12.33
CA SER A 129 4.83 0.55 10.88
C SER A 129 4.17 1.85 10.43
N LYS A 130 4.15 2.86 11.31
CA LYS A 130 3.53 4.15 11.04
C LYS A 130 4.16 4.84 9.84
N VAL A 131 3.35 5.17 8.84
CA VAL A 131 3.77 5.85 7.63
C VAL A 131 4.01 7.34 7.88
N ASP A 132 5.13 7.85 7.41
CA ASP A 132 5.51 9.27 7.53
C ASP A 132 5.07 10.10 6.30
N LEU A 133 4.95 9.47 5.12
CA LEU A 133 4.57 10.11 3.86
C LEU A 133 3.92 9.11 2.92
N ILE A 134 2.88 9.54 2.23
CA ILE A 134 2.24 8.77 1.17
C ILE A 134 2.48 9.46 -0.18
N ILE A 135 2.94 8.70 -1.17
CA ILE A 135 2.94 9.08 -2.59
C ILE A 135 1.76 8.37 -3.24
N TYR A 136 0.72 9.12 -3.57
CA TYR A 136 -0.52 8.58 -4.12
C TYR A 136 -0.60 8.78 -5.63
N ILE A 137 -0.54 7.68 -6.39
CA ILE A 137 -0.75 7.67 -7.84
C ILE A 137 -2.25 7.48 -8.10
N SER A 138 -2.92 8.60 -8.44
CA SER A 138 -4.36 8.62 -8.71
C SER A 138 -4.61 8.39 -10.19
N THR A 139 -5.39 7.37 -10.53
CA THR A 139 -5.76 7.03 -11.91
C THR A 139 -7.25 6.72 -11.97
N ASP A 140 -7.92 7.17 -13.02
CA ASP A 140 -9.33 6.89 -13.27
C ASP A 140 -9.61 5.37 -13.29
N PRO A 141 -10.68 4.87 -12.62
CA PRO A 141 -11.00 3.45 -12.56
C PRO A 141 -11.20 2.79 -13.93
N VAL A 142 -11.73 3.52 -14.91
CA VAL A 142 -11.90 3.01 -16.28
C VAL A 142 -10.54 2.77 -16.95
N GLU A 143 -9.59 3.68 -16.73
CA GLU A 143 -8.22 3.51 -17.21
C GLU A 143 -7.51 2.36 -16.48
N CYS A 144 -7.71 2.23 -15.17
CA CYS A 144 -7.23 1.09 -14.38
C CYS A 144 -7.76 -0.24 -14.96
N LEU A 145 -9.05 -0.32 -15.31
CA LEU A 145 -9.64 -1.52 -15.91
C LEU A 145 -9.01 -1.88 -17.26
N LYS A 146 -8.73 -0.89 -18.12
CA LYS A 146 -8.01 -1.12 -19.39
C LYS A 146 -6.63 -1.71 -19.12
N ARG A 147 -5.90 -1.18 -18.14
CA ARG A 147 -4.57 -1.65 -17.76
C ARG A 147 -4.60 -3.04 -17.13
N VAL A 148 -5.62 -3.37 -16.30
CA VAL A 148 -5.86 -4.74 -15.80
C VAL A 148 -5.99 -5.73 -16.96
N LYS A 149 -6.85 -5.42 -17.93
CA LYS A 149 -7.08 -6.28 -19.10
C LYS A 149 -5.82 -6.43 -19.96
N SER A 150 -5.04 -5.36 -20.15
CA SER A 150 -3.84 -5.39 -20.99
C SER A 150 -2.69 -6.19 -20.38
N ARG A 151 -2.52 -6.16 -19.03
CA ARG A 151 -1.45 -6.92 -18.35
C ARG A 151 -1.76 -8.40 -18.16
N ASN A 152 -3.02 -8.80 -18.33
CA ASN A 152 -3.51 -10.18 -18.39
C ASN A 152 -2.98 -11.12 -17.29
N ARG A 153 -3.05 -10.68 -16.03
CA ARG A 153 -2.79 -11.54 -14.87
C ARG A 153 -3.99 -12.43 -14.63
N ASN A 154 -3.79 -13.74 -14.59
CA ASN A 154 -4.87 -14.73 -14.47
C ASN A 154 -5.80 -14.45 -13.29
N GLU A 155 -5.25 -14.09 -12.14
CA GLU A 155 -5.99 -13.85 -10.89
C GLU A 155 -6.88 -12.58 -10.95
N GLU A 156 -6.54 -11.62 -11.82
CA GLU A 156 -7.19 -10.31 -11.89
C GLU A 156 -8.19 -10.17 -13.05
N THR A 157 -8.30 -11.18 -13.91
CA THR A 157 -9.16 -11.12 -15.13
C THR A 157 -10.63 -10.92 -14.84
N SER A 158 -11.09 -11.31 -13.65
CA SER A 158 -12.49 -11.20 -13.18
C SER A 158 -12.80 -9.89 -12.45
N ILE A 159 -11.84 -8.98 -12.26
CA ILE A 159 -12.07 -7.73 -11.53
C ILE A 159 -13.04 -6.84 -12.32
N PRO A 160 -14.26 -6.53 -11.78
CA PRO A 160 -15.20 -5.66 -12.45
C PRO A 160 -14.84 -4.18 -12.24
N LEU A 161 -15.36 -3.30 -13.09
CA LEU A 161 -15.16 -1.85 -12.97
C LEU A 161 -15.64 -1.34 -11.60
N GLU A 162 -16.81 -1.80 -11.14
CA GLU A 162 -17.40 -1.41 -9.87
C GLU A 162 -16.45 -1.63 -8.68
N TYR A 163 -15.70 -2.74 -8.67
CA TYR A 163 -14.69 -3.00 -7.64
C TYR A 163 -13.55 -1.97 -7.67
N LEU A 164 -13.11 -1.58 -8.86
CA LEU A 164 -12.08 -0.55 -9.02
C LEU A 164 -12.61 0.84 -8.61
N GLU A 165 -13.87 1.14 -8.89
CA GLU A 165 -14.53 2.38 -8.44
C GLU A 165 -14.64 2.42 -6.92
N GLN A 166 -15.04 1.33 -6.28
CA GLN A 166 -15.09 1.22 -4.83
C GLN A 166 -13.69 1.39 -4.20
N CYS A 167 -12.66 0.73 -4.74
CA CYS A 167 -11.29 0.91 -4.30
C CYS A 167 -10.82 2.36 -4.46
N HIS A 168 -11.14 3.01 -5.58
CA HIS A 168 -10.77 4.41 -5.81
C HIS A 168 -11.42 5.32 -4.78
N ASN A 169 -12.74 5.18 -4.58
CA ASN A 169 -13.49 5.98 -3.61
C ASN A 169 -12.95 5.80 -2.18
N LYS A 170 -12.57 4.57 -1.79
CA LYS A 170 -11.97 4.32 -0.48
C LYS A 170 -10.57 4.93 -0.34
N HIS A 171 -9.76 4.97 -1.39
CA HIS A 171 -8.49 5.70 -1.36
C HIS A 171 -8.73 7.20 -1.15
N GLU A 172 -9.64 7.81 -1.93
CA GLU A 172 -9.94 9.24 -1.78
C GLU A 172 -10.53 9.55 -0.39
N GLU A 173 -11.46 8.73 0.12
CA GLU A 173 -12.03 8.88 1.47
C GLU A 173 -10.92 8.85 2.55
N TRP A 174 -10.08 7.83 2.51
CA TRP A 174 -9.01 7.66 3.48
C TRP A 174 -7.98 8.78 3.40
N LEU A 175 -7.46 9.07 2.19
CA LEU A 175 -6.35 10.01 2.02
C LEU A 175 -6.78 11.47 2.28
N ASN A 176 -8.04 11.82 1.99
CA ASN A 176 -8.59 13.15 2.30
C ASN A 176 -8.80 13.36 3.81
N SER A 177 -9.02 12.29 4.58
CA SER A 177 -9.20 12.34 6.04
C SER A 177 -7.92 12.03 6.83
N SER A 178 -6.84 11.64 6.15
CA SER A 178 -5.59 11.23 6.77
C SER A 178 -4.82 12.41 7.35
N SER A 179 -4.22 12.21 8.52
CA SER A 179 -3.22 13.14 9.08
C SER A 179 -1.81 12.91 8.50
N ILE A 180 -1.60 11.85 7.73
CA ILE A 180 -0.34 11.56 7.07
C ILE A 180 -0.20 12.49 5.86
N PRO A 181 0.94 13.16 5.67
CA PRO A 181 1.20 13.95 4.46
C PRO A 181 1.04 13.12 3.18
N VAL A 182 0.32 13.64 2.19
CA VAL A 182 0.06 12.98 0.91
C VAL A 182 0.57 13.83 -0.25
N ILE A 183 1.40 13.24 -1.11
CA ILE A 183 1.76 13.83 -2.40
C ILE A 183 0.97 13.07 -3.46
N LYS A 184 0.00 13.76 -4.10
CA LYS A 184 -0.83 13.18 -5.16
C LYS A 184 -0.18 13.41 -6.51
N ILE A 185 -0.04 12.32 -7.29
CA ILE A 185 0.47 12.33 -8.67
C ILE A 185 -0.67 11.87 -9.58
N ASP A 186 -0.90 12.60 -10.68
CA ASP A 186 -1.83 12.18 -11.71
C ASP A 186 -1.26 11.00 -12.51
N GLY A 187 -1.81 9.81 -12.30
CA GLY A 187 -1.40 8.56 -12.96
C GLY A 187 -1.90 8.42 -14.41
N GLN A 188 -2.59 9.43 -14.95
CA GLN A 188 -3.01 9.47 -16.38
C GLN A 188 -1.97 10.18 -17.26
N GLN A 189 -0.99 10.83 -16.65
CA GLN A 189 0.14 11.42 -17.38
C GLN A 189 1.00 10.37 -18.07
N SER A 190 1.91 10.81 -18.95
CA SER A 190 2.92 9.92 -19.53
C SER A 190 3.85 9.35 -18.44
N ILE A 191 4.39 8.17 -18.68
CA ILE A 191 5.34 7.52 -17.76
C ILE A 191 6.53 8.45 -17.47
N GLU A 192 7.00 9.19 -18.48
CA GLU A 192 8.12 10.14 -18.37
C GLU A 192 7.79 11.28 -17.40
N ASN A 193 6.58 11.86 -17.51
CA ASN A 193 6.15 12.97 -16.66
C ASN A 193 6.01 12.50 -15.20
N ILE A 194 5.40 11.34 -14.96
CA ILE A 194 5.30 10.77 -13.62
C ILE A 194 6.70 10.52 -13.03
N ARG A 195 7.64 9.98 -13.82
CA ARG A 195 9.03 9.78 -13.39
C ARG A 195 9.76 11.08 -13.07
N LEU A 196 9.49 12.15 -13.81
CA LEU A 196 10.05 13.49 -13.52
C LEU A 196 9.53 14.02 -12.18
N GLU A 197 8.24 13.84 -11.87
CA GLU A 197 7.68 14.20 -10.58
C GLU A 197 8.29 13.36 -9.44
N ILE A 198 8.37 12.05 -9.63
CA ILE A 198 8.98 11.13 -8.67
C ILE A 198 10.44 11.53 -8.39
N ASN A 199 11.23 11.83 -9.42
CA ASN A 199 12.62 12.26 -9.25
C ASN A 199 12.72 13.52 -8.38
N LYS A 200 11.86 14.52 -8.61
CA LYS A 200 11.81 15.73 -7.78
C LYS A 200 11.48 15.42 -6.32
N ILE A 201 10.55 14.48 -6.09
CA ILE A 201 10.17 14.04 -4.75
C ILE A 201 11.38 13.34 -4.09
N MET A 202 11.98 12.37 -4.78
CA MET A 202 13.11 11.59 -4.23
C MET A 202 14.32 12.46 -3.93
N GLN A 203 14.66 13.40 -4.80
CA GLN A 203 15.75 14.35 -4.56
C GLN A 203 15.53 15.14 -3.24
N ARG A 204 14.31 15.66 -3.02
CA ARG A 204 13.99 16.39 -1.78
C ARG A 204 14.05 15.50 -0.53
N LEU A 205 13.75 14.22 -0.65
CA LEU A 205 13.75 13.27 0.48
C LEU A 205 15.14 12.82 0.88
N VAL A 206 16.06 12.71 -0.08
CA VAL A 206 17.44 12.23 0.14
C VAL A 206 18.40 13.37 0.46
N GLU A 207 18.10 14.64 0.09
CA GLU A 207 18.93 15.78 0.43
C GLU A 207 18.93 16.08 1.94
N PRO A 208 20.11 16.24 2.60
CA PRO A 208 20.24 16.28 4.07
C PRO A 208 19.52 17.44 4.80
N ASN A 209 18.93 18.40 4.09
CA ASN A 209 18.46 19.67 4.68
C ASN A 209 16.94 19.93 4.64
N SER A 210 16.10 19.01 4.19
CA SER A 210 14.71 19.43 3.88
C SER A 210 13.62 19.04 4.89
N LEU A 211 13.80 18.06 5.78
CA LEU A 211 12.69 17.61 6.66
C LEU A 211 13.06 17.20 8.10
N VAL A 212 14.33 17.28 8.52
CA VAL A 212 14.75 16.87 9.88
C VAL A 212 14.52 17.97 10.95
N ALA A 213 14.15 19.18 10.57
CA ALA A 213 14.02 20.32 11.50
C ALA A 213 12.76 20.29 12.41
N SER A 214 11.84 19.33 12.27
CA SER A 214 10.57 19.37 13.04
C SER A 214 10.46 18.36 14.22
N ARG A 215 11.45 17.53 14.48
CA ARG A 215 11.37 16.50 15.55
C ARG A 215 12.29 16.68 16.78
N THR A 216 13.01 17.80 16.92
CA THR A 216 13.76 18.09 18.14
C THR A 216 13.05 19.12 19.02
N LYS A 217 11.95 18.73 19.68
CA LYS A 217 11.61 19.31 20.99
C LYS A 217 12.03 18.32 22.05
N PRO A 218 12.96 18.67 22.95
CA PRO A 218 13.29 17.81 24.08
C PRO A 218 12.07 17.71 25.00
N ILE A 219 11.71 16.50 25.37
CA ILE A 219 10.78 16.24 26.47
C ILE A 219 11.43 16.83 27.70
N SER A 220 10.90 17.95 28.19
CA SER A 220 11.25 18.53 29.48
C SER A 220 10.83 17.53 30.56
N THR A 221 11.80 16.86 31.17
CA THR A 221 11.66 16.24 32.48
C THR A 221 11.37 17.33 33.49
N ALA A 222 10.12 17.43 33.93
CA ALA A 222 9.76 18.11 35.16
C ALA A 222 9.28 17.05 36.16
N ILE A 223 9.95 17.02 37.28
CA ILE A 223 9.81 16.31 38.55
C ILE A 223 8.36 16.21 39.02
#